data_0c624b68c9b84c4e085905f5e1ac67ec
#
_entry.id   0c624b68c9b84c4e085905f5e1ac67ec
#
_cell.length_a   1.000
_cell.length_b   1.000
_cell.length_c   1.000
_cell.angle_alpha   90.00
_cell.angle_beta   90.00
_cell.angle_gamma   90.00
#
_symmetry.space_group_name_H-M   'P 1'
#
loop_
_entity.id
_entity.type
_entity.pdbx_description
1 polymer ?
#
loop_
_entity_poly.entity_id
_entity_poly.type
_entity_poly.pdbx_seq_one_letter_code
_entity_poly.pdbx_strand_id
1 'polypeptide(L)'
;LVAPYLMEGFDAALISKSLSFLRKDNVFMEISAPDLKTDQVEPWFNVPYSLSVGEIETVGFKGASLNLPPANPYLPNNLTLLPEDNETISRVTDRPDLQVWLDTDVTFGTPRANTSILLLTDGGLSSQKDRAYAELYRRLVNDTLSTTVYPAYLAGLGYALGSSEAGFSISLNGYQDKQMQLLDTVIDHLFNAELTQERFATFKTGLIKDWQNAAKDKPYTQTLSALNTLLVSSSWSPAALADTLAPLSLNELKKWQTGKLAKIGVIAVLHGNVSAKDAQTLEDFLQQKLPMAAIAKEKSSVADITEKLLLNLDVDHNDAALLLYVQDPDDSFASRAKSGLAGQILRSAYFSSLRTDQQLGYVVNAGIRRLNTRSGNLFLVQSPKAGAADLELATLTFMQNYVDSWQNLSDAEFAQQKSGLISRLTESDKNLGQRSQKYWQNLNDENYNFD
;
A
#
# COMPACT_ATOMS: atom_id res chain seq x y z
N LEU A 1 10.92 -22.16 16.19
CA LEU A 1 9.94 -21.49 15.27
C LEU A 1 10.13 -21.86 13.79
N VAL A 2 11.28 -22.44 13.40
CA VAL A 2 11.59 -22.84 12.00
C VAL A 2 11.28 -24.31 11.70
N ALA A 3 11.12 -25.15 12.73
CA ALA A 3 10.89 -26.58 12.55
C ALA A 3 9.74 -26.97 11.60
N PRO A 4 8.60 -26.25 11.53
CA PRO A 4 7.54 -26.55 10.58
C PRO A 4 7.92 -26.35 9.11
N TYR A 5 9.01 -25.64 8.84
CA TYR A 5 9.48 -25.31 7.49
C TYR A 5 10.72 -26.10 7.08
N LEU A 6 11.28 -26.91 7.98
CA LEU A 6 12.41 -27.76 7.70
C LEU A 6 11.91 -29.11 7.19
N MET A 7 12.01 -29.33 5.88
CA MET A 7 11.67 -30.59 5.23
C MET A 7 12.96 -31.40 5.03
N GLU A 8 13.33 -32.17 6.04
CA GLU A 8 14.61 -32.89 6.05
C GLU A 8 14.60 -34.18 5.19
N GLY A 9 13.41 -34.62 4.78
CA GLY A 9 13.28 -35.81 3.92
C GLY A 9 11.85 -36.17 3.58
N PHE A 10 11.66 -37.01 2.58
CA PHE A 10 10.37 -37.57 2.18
C PHE A 10 10.02 -38.77 3.05
N ASP A 11 8.94 -38.67 3.84
CA ASP A 11 8.40 -39.78 4.65
C ASP A 11 6.99 -40.16 4.16
N ALA A 12 6.95 -41.17 3.31
CA ALA A 12 5.70 -41.69 2.74
C ALA A 12 4.75 -42.25 3.83
N ALA A 13 5.31 -42.84 4.89
CA ALA A 13 4.50 -43.44 5.97
C ALA A 13 3.82 -42.35 6.81
N LEU A 14 4.53 -41.26 7.13
CA LEU A 14 3.97 -40.10 7.83
C LEU A 14 2.89 -39.42 7.01
N ILE A 15 3.09 -39.25 5.72
CA ILE A 15 2.11 -38.67 4.79
C ILE A 15 0.87 -39.55 4.74
N SER A 16 1.02 -40.86 4.57
CA SER A 16 -0.09 -41.82 4.53
C SER A 16 -0.88 -41.83 5.85
N LYS A 17 -0.17 -41.75 7.00
CA LYS A 17 -0.80 -41.60 8.30
C LYS A 17 -1.61 -40.31 8.41
N SER A 18 -1.07 -39.19 7.95
CA SER A 18 -1.79 -37.91 7.95
C SER A 18 -3.03 -37.97 7.05
N LEU A 19 -2.93 -38.56 5.87
CA LEU A 19 -4.05 -38.76 4.96
C LEU A 19 -5.13 -39.69 5.54
N SER A 20 -4.77 -40.63 6.40
CA SER A 20 -5.74 -41.53 7.04
C SER A 20 -6.70 -40.83 7.99
N PHE A 21 -6.43 -39.60 8.41
CA PHE A 21 -7.35 -38.75 9.19
C PHE A 21 -8.39 -38.03 8.33
N LEU A 22 -8.23 -37.99 7.02
CA LEU A 22 -9.21 -37.39 6.10
C LEU A 22 -10.37 -38.38 5.84
N ARG A 23 -11.25 -38.52 6.84
CA ARG A 23 -12.37 -39.44 6.82
C ARG A 23 -13.67 -38.70 7.08
N LYS A 24 -14.79 -39.22 6.61
CA LYS A 24 -16.15 -38.67 6.78
C LYS A 24 -16.55 -38.49 8.23
N ASP A 25 -16.04 -39.35 9.09
CA ASP A 25 -16.31 -39.36 10.54
C ASP A 25 -15.32 -38.52 11.36
N ASN A 26 -14.40 -37.85 10.69
CA ASN A 26 -13.41 -36.98 11.32
C ASN A 26 -13.35 -35.64 10.57
N VAL A 27 -14.50 -34.99 10.43
CA VAL A 27 -14.60 -33.70 9.74
C VAL A 27 -15.53 -32.78 10.53
N PHE A 28 -15.17 -31.52 10.60
CA PHE A 28 -16.05 -30.44 11.03
C PHE A 28 -16.47 -29.66 9.78
N MET A 29 -17.78 -29.51 9.58
CA MET A 29 -18.33 -28.76 8.45
C MET A 29 -19.13 -27.58 9.01
N GLU A 30 -18.81 -26.39 8.56
CA GLU A 30 -19.56 -25.18 8.85
C GLU A 30 -20.30 -24.71 7.59
N ILE A 31 -21.57 -24.37 7.74
CA ILE A 31 -22.39 -23.77 6.69
C ILE A 31 -22.91 -22.45 7.25
N SER A 32 -22.61 -21.35 6.58
CA SER A 32 -23.11 -20.01 6.94
C SER A 32 -23.96 -19.47 5.79
N ALA A 33 -25.24 -19.19 6.10
CA ALA A 33 -26.18 -18.59 5.15
C ALA A 33 -27.26 -17.79 5.88
N PRO A 34 -27.86 -16.76 5.25
CA PRO A 34 -28.83 -15.87 5.92
C PRO A 34 -30.15 -16.56 6.36
N ASP A 35 -30.54 -17.66 5.70
CA ASP A 35 -31.82 -18.32 5.83
C ASP A 35 -31.77 -19.66 6.58
N LEU A 36 -30.65 -19.95 7.25
CA LEU A 36 -30.51 -21.15 8.05
C LEU A 36 -31.41 -21.10 9.28
N LYS A 37 -32.09 -22.23 9.57
CA LYS A 37 -32.81 -22.40 10.81
C LYS A 37 -31.83 -22.76 11.91
N THR A 38 -31.82 -21.96 12.94
CA THR A 38 -30.94 -22.11 14.09
C THR A 38 -31.77 -22.31 15.39
N ASP A 39 -31.22 -23.01 16.36
CA ASP A 39 -31.88 -23.33 17.63
C ASP A 39 -31.06 -22.90 18.86
N GLN A 40 -29.88 -22.35 18.67
CA GLN A 40 -28.98 -21.87 19.72
C GLN A 40 -28.41 -20.49 19.36
N VAL A 41 -27.91 -19.79 20.38
CA VAL A 41 -27.24 -18.49 20.23
C VAL A 41 -25.95 -18.53 21.03
N GLU A 42 -24.84 -18.18 20.39
CA GLU A 42 -23.54 -18.07 21.04
C GLU A 42 -23.53 -16.81 21.94
N PRO A 43 -23.07 -16.94 23.23
CA PRO A 43 -23.30 -15.90 24.24
C PRO A 43 -22.42 -14.65 24.11
N TRP A 44 -21.31 -14.68 23.35
CA TRP A 44 -20.36 -13.58 23.29
C TRP A 44 -20.68 -12.57 22.17
N PHE A 45 -21.04 -13.08 21.00
CA PHE A 45 -21.31 -12.29 19.82
C PHE A 45 -22.77 -12.35 19.35
N ASN A 46 -23.61 -13.11 20.09
CA ASN A 46 -25.02 -13.36 19.77
C ASN A 46 -25.22 -13.97 18.37
N VAL A 47 -24.29 -14.82 17.94
CA VAL A 47 -24.37 -15.48 16.64
C VAL A 47 -25.34 -16.67 16.77
N PRO A 48 -26.43 -16.69 15.97
CA PRO A 48 -27.36 -17.81 15.95
C PRO A 48 -26.71 -18.99 15.22
N TYR A 49 -26.82 -20.19 15.79
CA TYR A 49 -26.28 -21.43 15.22
C TYR A 49 -27.12 -22.67 15.57
N SER A 50 -26.87 -23.74 14.84
CA SER A 50 -27.28 -25.11 15.23
C SER A 50 -26.07 -26.02 15.12
N LEU A 51 -25.94 -26.96 16.04
CA LEU A 51 -24.88 -27.96 16.01
C LEU A 51 -25.52 -29.37 15.97
N SER A 52 -25.16 -30.12 14.94
CA SER A 52 -25.58 -31.52 14.81
C SER A 52 -24.39 -32.44 14.58
N VAL A 53 -24.47 -33.65 15.09
CA VAL A 53 -23.52 -34.72 14.81
C VAL A 53 -24.20 -35.70 13.88
N GLY A 54 -23.61 -35.96 12.74
CA GLY A 54 -24.18 -36.85 11.73
C GLY A 54 -23.16 -37.29 10.70
N GLU A 55 -23.55 -38.16 9.80
CA GLU A 55 -22.71 -38.54 8.66
C GLU A 55 -22.83 -37.50 7.56
N ILE A 56 -21.69 -37.13 6.96
CA ILE A 56 -21.68 -36.29 5.78
C ILE A 56 -22.06 -37.14 4.57
N GLU A 57 -23.18 -36.78 3.94
CA GLU A 57 -23.52 -37.34 2.63
C GLU A 57 -22.50 -36.87 1.59
N THR A 58 -21.71 -37.80 1.09
CA THR A 58 -20.84 -37.50 -0.03
C THR A 58 -21.61 -37.66 -1.33
N VAL A 59 -21.85 -36.56 -2.00
CA VAL A 59 -22.20 -36.58 -3.41
C VAL A 59 -21.00 -37.17 -4.15
N GLY A 60 -21.18 -38.32 -4.79
CA GLY A 60 -20.09 -38.95 -5.55
C GLY A 60 -19.52 -37.97 -6.58
N PHE A 61 -18.24 -37.69 -6.47
CA PHE A 61 -17.53 -36.81 -7.39
C PHE A 61 -17.48 -37.48 -8.75
N LYS A 62 -18.35 -37.06 -9.66
CA LYS A 62 -18.39 -37.58 -11.03
C LYS A 62 -17.46 -36.73 -11.90
N GLY A 63 -16.27 -37.27 -12.21
CA GLY A 63 -15.65 -37.00 -13.50
C GLY A 63 -14.61 -35.91 -13.59
N ALA A 64 -13.95 -35.42 -12.51
CA ALA A 64 -12.71 -34.69 -12.68
C ALA A 64 -11.51 -35.65 -12.48
N SER A 65 -10.67 -35.75 -13.47
CA SER A 65 -9.36 -36.37 -13.34
C SER A 65 -8.52 -35.47 -12.45
N LEU A 66 -8.18 -35.95 -11.25
CA LEU A 66 -7.24 -35.26 -10.39
C LEU A 66 -5.82 -35.52 -10.90
N ASN A 67 -5.15 -34.48 -11.32
CA ASN A 67 -3.75 -34.53 -11.74
C ASN A 67 -2.90 -33.82 -10.68
N LEU A 68 -1.63 -34.22 -10.57
CA LEU A 68 -0.65 -33.42 -9.83
C LEU A 68 -0.51 -32.04 -10.49
N PRO A 69 -0.29 -30.99 -9.70
CA PRO A 69 0.02 -29.69 -10.28
C PRO A 69 1.27 -29.77 -11.14
N PRO A 70 1.39 -28.98 -12.20
CA PRO A 70 2.61 -28.90 -13.00
C PRO A 70 3.78 -28.42 -12.16
N ALA A 71 5.01 -28.73 -12.61
CA ALA A 71 6.22 -28.20 -11.98
C ALA A 71 6.15 -26.67 -11.94
N ASN A 72 6.51 -26.10 -10.78
CA ASN A 72 6.46 -24.65 -10.61
C ASN A 72 7.57 -23.96 -11.41
N PRO A 73 7.26 -23.16 -12.44
CA PRO A 73 8.25 -22.55 -13.32
C PRO A 73 9.02 -21.40 -12.65
N TYR A 74 8.59 -20.94 -11.47
CA TYR A 74 9.19 -19.82 -10.73
C TYR A 74 10.21 -20.25 -9.68
N LEU A 75 10.43 -21.56 -9.49
CA LEU A 75 11.50 -22.03 -8.60
C LEU A 75 12.85 -21.50 -9.11
N PRO A 76 13.64 -20.83 -8.24
CA PRO A 76 14.93 -20.29 -8.66
C PRO A 76 15.92 -21.41 -9.00
N ASN A 77 16.62 -21.26 -10.10
CA ASN A 77 17.72 -22.15 -10.51
C ASN A 77 19.08 -21.59 -10.08
N ASN A 78 19.20 -20.28 -9.89
CA ASN A 78 20.41 -19.60 -9.51
C ASN A 78 20.21 -18.79 -8.22
N LEU A 79 20.92 -19.17 -7.16
CA LEU A 79 20.93 -18.50 -5.86
C LEU A 79 22.32 -17.91 -5.53
N THR A 80 23.17 -17.76 -6.54
CA THR A 80 24.53 -17.24 -6.36
C THR A 80 24.47 -15.76 -5.98
N LEU A 81 25.19 -15.41 -4.92
CA LEU A 81 25.38 -14.02 -4.53
C LEU A 81 26.43 -13.36 -5.44
N LEU A 82 26.19 -12.13 -5.80
CA LEU A 82 27.19 -11.31 -6.48
C LEU A 82 28.35 -11.00 -5.53
N PRO A 83 29.58 -10.88 -6.04
CA PRO A 83 30.78 -10.77 -5.19
C PRO A 83 30.99 -9.40 -4.56
N GLU A 84 30.41 -8.35 -5.14
CA GLU A 84 30.69 -6.96 -4.79
C GLU A 84 29.42 -6.12 -4.78
N ASP A 85 29.37 -5.11 -3.89
CA ASP A 85 28.36 -4.05 -3.85
C ASP A 85 28.75 -2.90 -4.78
N ASN A 86 27.76 -2.14 -5.24
CA ASN A 86 28.00 -0.77 -5.68
C ASN A 86 28.19 0.12 -4.45
N GLU A 87 28.99 1.18 -4.58
CA GLU A 87 29.12 2.14 -3.47
C GLU A 87 27.82 2.89 -3.20
N THR A 88 27.03 3.17 -4.24
CA THR A 88 25.76 3.91 -4.15
C THR A 88 24.85 3.58 -5.34
N ILE A 89 23.56 3.78 -5.15
CA ILE A 89 22.59 3.70 -6.26
C ILE A 89 22.96 4.72 -7.36
N SER A 90 22.95 4.27 -8.59
CA SER A 90 23.32 5.09 -9.75
C SER A 90 22.30 4.97 -10.88
N ARG A 91 22.16 6.04 -11.65
CA ARG A 91 21.34 6.03 -12.87
C ARG A 91 22.19 5.48 -14.02
N VAL A 92 21.88 4.24 -14.43
CA VAL A 92 22.61 3.53 -15.49
C VAL A 92 22.05 3.83 -16.88
N THR A 93 20.77 4.23 -16.95
CA THR A 93 20.15 4.69 -18.21
C THR A 93 19.38 5.98 -17.98
N ASP A 94 19.61 6.95 -18.86
CA ASP A 94 18.99 8.27 -18.82
C ASP A 94 18.55 8.69 -20.24
N ARG A 95 17.39 8.19 -20.65
CA ARG A 95 16.76 8.53 -21.93
C ARG A 95 15.45 9.26 -21.68
N PRO A 96 14.93 10.04 -22.61
CA PRO A 96 13.65 10.74 -22.44
C PRO A 96 12.45 9.80 -22.19
N ASP A 97 12.53 8.57 -22.66
CA ASP A 97 11.47 7.53 -22.55
C ASP A 97 11.77 6.48 -21.47
N LEU A 98 13.02 6.40 -20.95
CA LEU A 98 13.45 5.36 -20.05
C LEU A 98 14.54 5.85 -19.10
N GLN A 99 14.27 5.76 -17.80
CA GLN A 99 15.29 5.93 -16.76
C GLN A 99 15.43 4.63 -15.98
N VAL A 100 16.64 4.12 -15.83
CA VAL A 100 16.94 2.94 -15.03
C VAL A 100 17.99 3.27 -13.98
N TRP A 101 17.67 2.95 -12.75
CA TRP A 101 18.53 3.09 -11.59
C TRP A 101 18.91 1.71 -11.07
N LEU A 102 20.16 1.54 -10.70
CA LEU A 102 20.72 0.27 -10.23
C LEU A 102 21.48 0.48 -8.93
N ASP A 103 21.22 -0.39 -7.98
CA ASP A 103 22.05 -0.59 -6.80
C ASP A 103 22.27 -2.10 -6.60
N THR A 104 23.51 -2.55 -6.85
CA THR A 104 23.96 -3.90 -6.49
C THR A 104 24.25 -3.89 -5.00
N ASP A 105 23.40 -4.50 -4.19
CA ASP A 105 23.49 -4.52 -2.74
C ASP A 105 23.50 -5.95 -2.22
N VAL A 106 24.66 -6.42 -1.77
CA VAL A 106 24.85 -7.73 -1.15
C VAL A 106 24.97 -7.65 0.38
N THR A 107 24.77 -6.47 0.98
CA THR A 107 24.87 -6.24 2.44
C THR A 107 24.02 -7.22 3.24
N PHE A 108 22.83 -7.58 2.72
CA PHE A 108 21.90 -8.47 3.42
C PHE A 108 22.14 -9.95 3.18
N GLY A 109 23.14 -10.33 2.38
CA GLY A 109 23.57 -11.72 2.15
C GLY A 109 22.47 -12.63 1.61
N THR A 110 21.56 -12.11 0.79
CA THR A 110 20.44 -12.88 0.22
C THR A 110 20.41 -12.77 -1.30
N PRO A 111 20.11 -13.88 -2.03
CA PRO A 111 19.99 -13.87 -3.49
C PRO A 111 18.62 -13.27 -3.93
N ARG A 112 18.26 -12.15 -3.32
CA ARG A 112 16.99 -11.45 -3.52
C ARG A 112 17.21 -10.09 -4.12
N ALA A 113 16.19 -9.62 -4.81
CA ALA A 113 16.12 -8.26 -5.34
C ALA A 113 14.73 -7.66 -5.18
N ASN A 114 14.67 -6.35 -5.24
CA ASN A 114 13.45 -5.58 -5.38
C ASN A 114 13.54 -4.76 -6.66
N THR A 115 12.56 -4.92 -7.55
CA THR A 115 12.45 -4.17 -8.78
C THR A 115 11.18 -3.33 -8.72
N SER A 116 11.31 -2.01 -8.84
CA SER A 116 10.18 -1.08 -8.87
C SER A 116 10.15 -0.35 -10.21
N ILE A 117 8.99 -0.35 -10.87
CA ILE A 117 8.80 0.24 -12.20
C ILE A 117 7.59 1.17 -12.14
N LEU A 118 7.75 2.41 -12.60
CA LEU A 118 6.66 3.35 -12.84
C LEU A 118 6.48 3.47 -14.36
N LEU A 119 5.30 3.10 -14.81
CA LEU A 119 4.84 3.26 -16.18
C LEU A 119 4.11 4.60 -16.30
N LEU A 120 4.77 5.61 -16.81
CA LEU A 120 4.21 6.94 -17.04
C LEU A 120 3.22 6.86 -18.20
N THR A 121 2.01 7.35 -18.01
CA THR A 121 0.97 7.41 -19.03
C THR A 121 0.78 8.83 -19.55
N ASP A 122 0.44 8.98 -20.81
CA ASP A 122 0.21 10.31 -21.43
C ASP A 122 -0.94 11.06 -20.71
N GLY A 123 -0.63 12.28 -20.22
CA GLY A 123 -1.52 13.06 -19.36
C GLY A 123 -1.80 12.47 -17.99
N GLY A 124 -1.03 11.47 -17.55
CA GLY A 124 -1.14 10.86 -16.23
C GLY A 124 -2.51 10.25 -15.89
N LEU A 125 -2.74 10.03 -14.59
CA LEU A 125 -3.98 9.50 -14.02
C LEU A 125 -4.52 10.42 -12.90
N SER A 126 -4.33 11.74 -13.00
CA SER A 126 -4.66 12.73 -11.96
C SER A 126 -6.12 13.16 -11.94
N SER A 127 -6.82 13.06 -13.08
CA SER A 127 -8.24 13.44 -13.15
C SER A 127 -9.11 12.48 -12.33
N GLN A 128 -10.26 12.97 -11.85
CA GLN A 128 -11.25 12.15 -11.12
C GLN A 128 -11.64 10.89 -11.91
N LYS A 129 -11.87 11.06 -13.22
CA LYS A 129 -12.18 9.96 -14.13
C LYS A 129 -11.03 8.95 -14.20
N ASP A 130 -9.80 9.44 -14.42
CA ASP A 130 -8.64 8.55 -14.56
C ASP A 130 -8.38 7.78 -13.26
N ARG A 131 -8.51 8.44 -12.10
CA ARG A 131 -8.36 7.77 -10.80
C ARG A 131 -9.39 6.65 -10.58
N ALA A 132 -10.67 6.93 -10.86
CA ALA A 132 -11.73 5.94 -10.71
C ALA A 132 -11.55 4.75 -11.68
N TYR A 133 -11.21 5.03 -12.93
CA TYR A 133 -11.04 4.00 -13.96
C TYR A 133 -9.77 3.18 -13.73
N ALA A 134 -8.66 3.81 -13.34
CA ALA A 134 -7.41 3.12 -13.03
C ALA A 134 -7.57 2.17 -11.84
N GLU A 135 -8.30 2.56 -10.78
CA GLU A 135 -8.54 1.69 -9.63
C GLU A 135 -9.38 0.47 -10.00
N LEU A 136 -10.45 0.64 -10.78
CA LEU A 136 -11.23 -0.50 -11.27
C LEU A 136 -10.39 -1.40 -12.18
N TYR A 137 -9.65 -0.80 -13.12
CA TYR A 137 -8.80 -1.55 -14.05
C TYR A 137 -7.74 -2.36 -13.33
N ARG A 138 -7.05 -1.75 -12.37
CA ARG A 138 -6.07 -2.41 -11.52
C ARG A 138 -6.64 -3.62 -10.78
N ARG A 139 -7.85 -3.49 -10.22
CA ARG A 139 -8.54 -4.63 -9.55
C ARG A 139 -8.86 -5.75 -10.52
N LEU A 140 -9.33 -5.43 -11.71
CA LEU A 140 -9.63 -6.42 -12.75
C LEU A 140 -8.36 -7.14 -13.24
N VAL A 141 -7.27 -6.40 -13.45
CA VAL A 141 -5.98 -7.00 -13.83
C VAL A 141 -5.45 -7.92 -12.73
N ASN A 142 -5.50 -7.49 -11.46
CA ASN A 142 -5.09 -8.34 -10.34
C ASN A 142 -5.95 -9.62 -10.24
N ASP A 143 -7.22 -9.55 -10.56
CA ASP A 143 -8.09 -10.72 -10.60
C ASP A 143 -7.65 -11.72 -11.69
N THR A 144 -7.35 -11.23 -12.90
CA THR A 144 -6.85 -12.10 -13.97
C THR A 144 -5.47 -12.70 -13.67
N LEU A 145 -4.64 -11.99 -12.90
CA LEU A 145 -3.32 -12.45 -12.46
C LEU A 145 -3.39 -13.52 -11.36
N SER A 146 -4.45 -13.54 -10.55
CA SER A 146 -4.49 -14.28 -9.28
C SER A 146 -4.11 -15.76 -9.38
N THR A 147 -4.59 -16.46 -10.40
CA THR A 147 -4.29 -17.87 -10.63
C THR A 147 -2.93 -18.09 -11.28
N THR A 148 -2.49 -17.17 -12.14
CA THR A 148 -1.24 -17.27 -12.91
C THR A 148 -0.02 -17.00 -12.05
N VAL A 149 -0.11 -16.09 -11.09
CA VAL A 149 1.02 -15.70 -10.23
C VAL A 149 1.09 -16.47 -8.91
N TYR A 150 0.09 -17.27 -8.58
CA TYR A 150 0.12 -18.07 -7.35
C TYR A 150 1.36 -18.99 -7.24
N PRO A 151 1.82 -19.68 -8.31
CA PRO A 151 3.06 -20.42 -8.27
C PRO A 151 4.29 -19.55 -7.97
N ALA A 152 4.33 -18.28 -8.44
CA ALA A 152 5.41 -17.37 -8.12
C ALA A 152 5.45 -17.05 -6.62
N TYR A 153 4.28 -16.80 -6.01
CA TYR A 153 4.18 -16.60 -4.56
C TYR A 153 4.70 -17.81 -3.77
N LEU A 154 4.34 -19.04 -4.17
CA LEU A 154 4.84 -20.27 -3.56
C LEU A 154 6.37 -20.44 -3.71
N ALA A 155 6.95 -19.84 -4.73
CA ALA A 155 8.40 -19.83 -4.98
C ALA A 155 9.13 -18.66 -4.30
N GLY A 156 8.45 -17.89 -3.44
CA GLY A 156 9.05 -16.77 -2.71
C GLY A 156 9.21 -15.48 -3.52
N LEU A 157 8.46 -15.35 -4.62
CA LEU A 157 8.34 -14.13 -5.40
C LEU A 157 7.03 -13.40 -5.07
N GLY A 158 7.07 -12.09 -5.01
CA GLY A 158 5.89 -11.25 -4.86
C GLY A 158 5.83 -10.17 -5.92
N TYR A 159 4.60 -9.70 -6.19
CA TYR A 159 4.37 -8.51 -7.00
C TYR A 159 3.32 -7.62 -6.35
N ALA A 160 3.34 -6.34 -6.70
CA ALA A 160 2.26 -5.41 -6.46
C ALA A 160 2.03 -4.54 -7.70
N LEU A 161 0.77 -4.39 -8.09
CA LEU A 161 0.35 -3.47 -9.13
C LEU A 161 -0.38 -2.30 -8.47
N GLY A 162 0.15 -1.09 -8.64
CA GLY A 162 -0.38 0.15 -8.11
C GLY A 162 -0.77 1.14 -9.21
N SER A 163 -1.40 2.24 -8.81
CA SER A 163 -1.63 3.40 -9.67
C SER A 163 -1.43 4.69 -8.87
N SER A 164 -0.84 5.68 -9.51
CA SER A 164 -0.63 7.04 -8.99
C SER A 164 -1.11 8.06 -10.01
N GLU A 165 -0.95 9.34 -9.71
CA GLU A 165 -1.21 10.42 -10.67
C GLU A 165 -0.35 10.35 -11.93
N ALA A 166 0.85 9.77 -11.83
CA ALA A 166 1.76 9.66 -12.97
C ALA A 166 1.46 8.47 -13.90
N GLY A 167 0.79 7.41 -13.38
CA GLY A 167 0.54 6.20 -14.15
C GLY A 167 0.42 4.95 -13.29
N PHE A 168 0.81 3.80 -13.84
CA PHE A 168 0.81 2.52 -13.14
C PHE A 168 2.18 2.19 -12.56
N SER A 169 2.20 1.53 -11.41
CA SER A 169 3.44 1.04 -10.81
C SER A 169 3.43 -0.47 -10.65
N ILE A 170 4.57 -1.10 -10.94
CA ILE A 170 4.80 -2.53 -10.72
C ILE A 170 5.95 -2.65 -9.76
N SER A 171 5.77 -3.37 -8.67
CA SER A 171 6.83 -3.72 -7.73
C SER A 171 6.99 -5.23 -7.68
N LEU A 172 8.20 -5.72 -7.82
CA LEU A 172 8.57 -7.12 -7.69
C LEU A 172 9.52 -7.29 -6.51
N ASN A 173 9.41 -8.38 -5.79
CA ASN A 173 10.32 -8.73 -4.70
C ASN A 173 10.53 -10.24 -4.62
N GLY A 174 11.61 -10.65 -3.98
CA GLY A 174 11.92 -12.06 -3.81
C GLY A 174 13.21 -12.49 -4.52
N TYR A 175 13.31 -13.78 -4.87
CA TYR A 175 14.49 -14.30 -5.56
C TYR A 175 14.70 -13.66 -6.93
N GLN A 176 15.92 -13.18 -7.20
CA GLN A 176 16.24 -12.42 -8.42
C GLN A 176 16.00 -13.24 -9.70
N ASP A 177 16.39 -14.51 -9.72
CA ASP A 177 16.48 -15.38 -10.92
C ASP A 177 15.19 -15.44 -11.77
N LYS A 178 14.00 -15.31 -11.15
CA LYS A 178 12.71 -15.43 -11.85
C LYS A 178 11.89 -14.15 -11.90
N GLN A 179 12.43 -13.01 -11.48
CA GLN A 179 11.69 -11.75 -11.48
C GLN A 179 11.32 -11.28 -12.89
N MET A 180 12.20 -11.47 -13.88
CA MET A 180 11.89 -11.09 -15.27
C MET A 180 10.74 -11.91 -15.85
N GLN A 181 10.64 -13.20 -15.52
CA GLN A 181 9.52 -14.05 -15.93
C GLN A 181 8.20 -13.58 -15.29
N LEU A 182 8.24 -13.19 -14.00
CA LEU A 182 7.07 -12.63 -13.32
C LEU A 182 6.69 -11.26 -13.90
N LEU A 183 7.67 -10.41 -14.22
CA LEU A 183 7.43 -9.12 -14.85
C LEU A 183 6.74 -9.27 -16.21
N ASP A 184 7.19 -10.20 -17.04
CA ASP A 184 6.57 -10.49 -18.34
C ASP A 184 5.10 -10.85 -18.17
N THR A 185 4.80 -11.73 -17.20
CA THR A 185 3.43 -12.11 -16.87
C THR A 185 2.59 -10.92 -16.43
N VAL A 186 3.10 -10.07 -15.53
CA VAL A 186 2.36 -8.90 -15.01
C VAL A 186 2.12 -7.86 -16.11
N ILE A 187 3.12 -7.58 -16.94
CA ILE A 187 2.99 -6.64 -18.06
C ILE A 187 2.00 -7.18 -19.10
N ASP A 188 2.07 -8.47 -19.44
CA ASP A 188 1.15 -9.04 -20.40
C ASP A 188 -0.31 -8.91 -19.93
N HIS A 189 -0.59 -9.22 -18.67
CA HIS A 189 -1.94 -9.03 -18.10
C HIS A 189 -2.32 -7.54 -18.01
N LEU A 190 -1.40 -6.63 -17.69
CA LEU A 190 -1.69 -5.19 -17.65
C LEU A 190 -2.10 -4.65 -19.04
N PHE A 191 -1.51 -5.14 -20.12
CA PHE A 191 -1.77 -4.66 -21.48
C PHE A 191 -2.88 -5.44 -22.18
N ASN A 192 -2.99 -6.74 -21.94
CA ASN A 192 -3.79 -7.67 -22.72
C ASN A 192 -4.84 -8.46 -21.90
N ALA A 193 -5.17 -8.03 -20.66
CA ALA A 193 -6.14 -8.75 -19.85
C ALA A 193 -7.49 -8.96 -20.54
N GLU A 194 -7.96 -10.17 -20.57
CA GLU A 194 -9.30 -10.51 -21.05
C GLU A 194 -10.35 -10.16 -19.97
N LEU A 195 -10.97 -9.00 -20.13
CA LEU A 195 -12.01 -8.52 -19.22
C LEU A 195 -13.39 -9.00 -19.69
N THR A 196 -14.04 -9.81 -18.86
CA THR A 196 -15.42 -10.26 -19.10
C THR A 196 -16.45 -9.29 -18.51
N GLN A 197 -17.66 -9.28 -19.07
CA GLN A 197 -18.75 -8.43 -18.55
C GLN A 197 -19.15 -8.81 -17.13
N GLU A 198 -19.10 -10.08 -16.78
CA GLU A 198 -19.42 -10.57 -15.43
C GLU A 198 -18.44 -10.06 -14.40
N ARG A 199 -17.11 -10.23 -14.64
CA ARG A 199 -16.07 -9.76 -13.71
C ARG A 199 -16.08 -8.24 -13.60
N PHE A 200 -16.25 -7.54 -14.73
CA PHE A 200 -16.40 -6.08 -14.72
C PHE A 200 -17.57 -5.63 -13.84
N ALA A 201 -18.75 -6.23 -13.97
CA ALA A 201 -19.91 -5.86 -13.17
C ALA A 201 -19.68 -6.13 -11.67
N THR A 202 -19.08 -7.28 -11.34
CA THR A 202 -18.77 -7.67 -9.95
C THR A 202 -17.80 -6.69 -9.31
N PHE A 203 -16.66 -6.42 -9.95
CA PHE A 203 -15.63 -5.52 -9.38
C PHE A 203 -16.08 -4.06 -9.34
N LYS A 204 -16.79 -3.59 -10.36
CA LYS A 204 -17.39 -2.25 -10.39
C LYS A 204 -18.36 -2.07 -9.22
N THR A 205 -19.28 -3.02 -9.03
CA THR A 205 -20.27 -2.96 -7.94
C THR A 205 -19.58 -3.00 -6.57
N GLY A 206 -18.59 -3.89 -6.42
CA GLY A 206 -17.81 -3.99 -5.20
C GLY A 206 -17.08 -2.68 -4.86
N LEU A 207 -16.37 -2.11 -5.85
CA LEU A 207 -15.61 -0.87 -5.66
C LEU A 207 -16.51 0.33 -5.32
N ILE A 208 -17.67 0.46 -5.99
CA ILE A 208 -18.65 1.49 -5.65
C ILE A 208 -19.13 1.33 -4.20
N LYS A 209 -19.44 0.09 -3.77
CA LYS A 209 -19.83 -0.18 -2.37
C LYS A 209 -18.73 0.14 -1.38
N ASP A 210 -17.47 -0.20 -1.69
CA ASP A 210 -16.32 0.13 -0.85
C ASP A 210 -16.23 1.65 -0.64
N TRP A 211 -16.34 2.42 -1.72
CA TRP A 211 -16.30 3.88 -1.64
C TRP A 211 -17.52 4.50 -0.94
N GLN A 212 -18.71 3.94 -1.12
CA GLN A 212 -19.91 4.37 -0.38
C GLN A 212 -19.79 4.05 1.10
N ASN A 213 -19.19 2.90 1.46
CA ASN A 213 -18.96 2.51 2.84
C ASN A 213 -17.90 3.37 3.54
N ALA A 214 -17.03 4.05 2.80
CA ALA A 214 -16.08 5.00 3.40
C ALA A 214 -16.77 6.13 4.19
N ALA A 215 -18.02 6.44 3.87
CA ALA A 215 -18.84 7.37 4.67
C ALA A 215 -19.21 6.83 6.06
N LYS A 216 -19.05 5.51 6.29
CA LYS A 216 -19.26 4.84 7.58
C LYS A 216 -17.96 4.54 8.33
N ASP A 217 -16.83 4.95 7.78
CA ASP A 217 -15.54 4.81 8.44
C ASP A 217 -15.50 5.64 9.71
N LYS A 218 -14.60 5.29 10.61
CA LYS A 218 -14.40 6.04 11.86
C LYS A 218 -14.13 7.53 11.56
N PRO A 219 -14.68 8.46 12.36
CA PRO A 219 -14.55 9.89 12.12
C PRO A 219 -13.13 10.37 11.85
N TYR A 220 -12.12 9.86 12.58
CA TYR A 220 -10.72 10.24 12.34
C TYR A 220 -10.21 9.84 10.94
N THR A 221 -10.68 8.72 10.39
CA THR A 221 -10.32 8.26 9.02
C THR A 221 -10.92 9.21 7.98
N GLN A 222 -12.18 9.61 8.19
CA GLN A 222 -12.86 10.55 7.30
C GLN A 222 -12.19 11.94 7.31
N THR A 223 -11.75 12.44 8.48
CA THR A 223 -11.01 13.72 8.57
C THR A 223 -9.66 13.65 7.85
N LEU A 224 -8.93 12.53 7.93
CA LEU A 224 -7.68 12.33 7.19
C LEU A 224 -7.91 12.27 5.67
N SER A 225 -8.97 11.62 5.22
CA SER A 225 -9.38 11.59 3.82
C SER A 225 -9.74 12.98 3.31
N ALA A 226 -10.52 13.72 4.09
CA ALA A 226 -10.92 15.10 3.77
C ALA A 226 -9.72 16.05 3.66
N LEU A 227 -8.72 15.94 4.55
CA LEU A 227 -7.49 16.73 4.46
C LEU A 227 -6.77 16.49 3.13
N ASN A 228 -6.62 15.24 2.70
CA ASN A 228 -6.00 14.92 1.41
C ASN A 228 -6.83 15.49 0.25
N THR A 229 -8.15 15.28 0.25
CA THR A 229 -9.05 15.77 -0.81
C THR A 229 -9.07 17.30 -0.91
N LEU A 230 -8.93 18.00 0.21
CA LEU A 230 -8.91 19.45 0.25
C LEU A 230 -7.62 20.05 -0.29
N LEU A 231 -6.48 19.43 0.02
CA LEU A 231 -5.16 20.04 -0.22
C LEU A 231 -4.39 19.43 -1.40
N VAL A 232 -4.64 18.18 -1.79
CA VAL A 232 -3.88 17.48 -2.83
C VAL A 232 -4.67 17.45 -4.13
N SER A 233 -4.15 18.05 -5.20
CA SER A 233 -4.85 18.25 -6.47
C SER A 233 -5.30 16.97 -7.19
N SER A 234 -4.66 15.84 -6.95
CA SER A 234 -5.03 14.53 -7.52
C SER A 234 -5.82 13.63 -6.55
N SER A 235 -6.25 14.17 -5.41
CA SER A 235 -7.03 13.44 -4.41
C SER A 235 -8.52 13.74 -4.57
N TRP A 236 -9.33 12.70 -4.65
CA TRP A 236 -10.77 12.79 -4.85
C TRP A 236 -11.50 12.07 -3.72
N SER A 237 -12.66 12.60 -3.32
CA SER A 237 -13.46 11.93 -2.29
C SER A 237 -13.97 10.58 -2.80
N PRO A 238 -14.13 9.57 -1.90
CA PRO A 238 -14.69 8.29 -2.28
C PRO A 238 -16.06 8.40 -2.95
N ALA A 239 -16.93 9.31 -2.48
CA ALA A 239 -18.23 9.56 -3.07
C ALA A 239 -18.11 10.05 -4.53
N ALA A 240 -17.24 11.04 -4.78
CA ALA A 240 -17.02 11.56 -6.13
C ALA A 240 -16.45 10.49 -7.09
N LEU A 241 -15.58 9.62 -6.60
CA LEU A 241 -15.07 8.48 -7.37
C LEU A 241 -16.18 7.45 -7.68
N ALA A 242 -17.05 7.16 -6.70
CA ALA A 242 -18.19 6.25 -6.89
C ALA A 242 -19.17 6.78 -7.94
N ASP A 243 -19.52 8.06 -7.89
CA ASP A 243 -20.41 8.72 -8.85
C ASP A 243 -19.82 8.69 -10.27
N THR A 244 -18.51 8.92 -10.38
CA THR A 244 -17.80 8.85 -11.67
C THR A 244 -17.78 7.43 -12.24
N LEU A 245 -17.66 6.43 -11.38
CA LEU A 245 -17.60 5.04 -11.80
C LEU A 245 -18.98 4.47 -12.17
N ALA A 246 -20.05 4.97 -11.53
CA ALA A 246 -21.40 4.42 -11.68
C ALA A 246 -21.89 4.29 -13.14
N PRO A 247 -21.74 5.27 -14.05
CA PRO A 247 -22.17 5.15 -15.44
C PRO A 247 -21.22 4.34 -16.33
N LEU A 248 -19.99 4.01 -15.87
CA LEU A 248 -18.97 3.37 -16.72
C LEU A 248 -19.41 2.02 -17.29
N SER A 249 -19.24 1.83 -18.58
CA SER A 249 -19.37 0.54 -19.28
C SER A 249 -18.01 -0.14 -19.49
N LEU A 250 -18.04 -1.47 -19.71
CA LEU A 250 -16.82 -2.22 -20.04
C LEU A 250 -16.15 -1.71 -21.33
N ASN A 251 -16.93 -1.34 -22.34
CA ASN A 251 -16.37 -0.82 -23.59
C ASN A 251 -15.66 0.52 -23.40
N GLU A 252 -16.19 1.39 -22.56
CA GLU A 252 -15.53 2.66 -22.22
C GLU A 252 -14.24 2.43 -21.43
N LEU A 253 -14.23 1.48 -20.47
CA LEU A 253 -13.03 1.10 -19.74
C LEU A 253 -11.94 0.57 -20.70
N LYS A 254 -12.30 -0.30 -21.64
CA LYS A 254 -11.36 -0.83 -22.65
C LYS A 254 -10.79 0.27 -23.55
N LYS A 255 -11.63 1.20 -24.00
CA LYS A 255 -11.16 2.37 -24.79
C LYS A 255 -10.22 3.25 -23.99
N TRP A 256 -10.55 3.53 -22.73
CA TRP A 256 -9.72 4.31 -21.83
C TRP A 256 -8.36 3.63 -21.59
N GLN A 257 -8.36 2.35 -21.29
CA GLN A 257 -7.14 1.55 -21.09
C GLN A 257 -6.25 1.57 -22.33
N THR A 258 -6.80 1.30 -23.53
CA THR A 258 -6.06 1.36 -24.79
C THR A 258 -5.44 2.74 -25.01
N GLY A 259 -6.18 3.81 -24.72
CA GLY A 259 -5.66 5.18 -24.84
C GLY A 259 -4.53 5.48 -23.86
N LYS A 260 -4.70 5.10 -22.57
CA LYS A 260 -3.69 5.36 -21.51
C LYS A 260 -2.41 4.54 -21.68
N LEU A 261 -2.52 3.33 -22.22
CA LEU A 261 -1.37 2.44 -22.45
C LEU A 261 -0.77 2.54 -23.87
N ALA A 262 -1.26 3.45 -24.71
CA ALA A 262 -0.79 3.62 -26.10
C ALA A 262 0.64 4.18 -26.18
N LYS A 263 1.07 4.92 -25.17
CA LYS A 263 2.41 5.52 -25.05
C LYS A 263 2.85 5.46 -23.62
N ILE A 264 4.05 4.93 -23.35
CA ILE A 264 4.56 4.67 -22.01
C ILE A 264 5.99 5.24 -21.88
N GLY A 265 6.20 6.10 -20.88
CA GLY A 265 7.51 6.40 -20.34
C GLY A 265 7.81 5.49 -19.15
N VAL A 266 9.06 5.23 -18.85
CA VAL A 266 9.43 4.32 -17.75
C VAL A 266 10.48 4.91 -16.84
N ILE A 267 10.25 4.76 -15.52
CA ILE A 267 11.27 4.93 -14.47
C ILE A 267 11.36 3.61 -13.72
N ALA A 268 12.55 3.01 -13.68
CA ALA A 268 12.78 1.73 -13.02
C ALA A 268 13.93 1.80 -12.01
N VAL A 269 13.80 1.03 -10.94
CA VAL A 269 14.85 0.80 -9.93
C VAL A 269 15.04 -0.68 -9.75
N LEU A 270 16.29 -1.15 -9.88
CA LEU A 270 16.71 -2.48 -9.49
C LEU A 270 17.62 -2.35 -8.27
N HIS A 271 17.32 -3.09 -7.21
CA HIS A 271 18.08 -3.05 -5.97
C HIS A 271 18.22 -4.44 -5.37
N GLY A 272 19.42 -4.79 -4.91
CA GLY A 272 19.75 -6.04 -4.27
C GLY A 272 20.74 -6.88 -5.06
N ASN A 273 20.54 -8.21 -5.12
CA ASN A 273 21.42 -9.14 -5.84
C ASN A 273 21.18 -9.05 -7.36
N VAL A 274 21.42 -7.88 -7.94
CA VAL A 274 21.24 -7.55 -9.36
C VAL A 274 22.48 -6.88 -9.93
N SER A 275 22.79 -7.15 -11.19
CA SER A 275 23.96 -6.66 -11.89
C SER A 275 23.61 -5.66 -12.99
N ALA A 276 24.63 -5.00 -13.56
CA ALA A 276 24.49 -4.18 -14.77
C ALA A 276 23.89 -4.97 -15.95
N LYS A 277 24.18 -6.28 -16.04
CA LYS A 277 23.59 -7.16 -17.04
C LYS A 277 22.09 -7.36 -16.81
N ASP A 278 21.64 -7.44 -15.57
CA ASP A 278 20.20 -7.53 -15.24
C ASP A 278 19.49 -6.23 -15.59
N ALA A 279 20.11 -5.08 -15.35
CA ALA A 279 19.59 -3.78 -15.77
C ALA A 279 19.44 -3.72 -17.30
N GLN A 280 20.47 -4.13 -18.06
CA GLN A 280 20.40 -4.19 -19.53
C GLN A 280 19.30 -5.13 -20.01
N THR A 281 19.17 -6.31 -19.38
CA THR A 281 18.09 -7.27 -19.70
C THR A 281 16.70 -6.65 -19.48
N LEU A 282 16.52 -5.90 -18.38
CA LEU A 282 15.27 -5.17 -18.13
C LEU A 282 15.01 -4.11 -19.21
N GLU A 283 16.03 -3.34 -19.59
CA GLU A 283 15.90 -2.32 -20.63
C GLU A 283 15.47 -2.90 -21.98
N ASP A 284 16.17 -3.95 -22.43
CA ASP A 284 15.88 -4.63 -23.70
C ASP A 284 14.45 -5.19 -23.69
N PHE A 285 14.04 -5.79 -22.56
CA PHE A 285 12.71 -6.33 -22.37
C PHE A 285 11.64 -5.22 -22.45
N LEU A 286 11.82 -4.10 -21.72
CA LEU A 286 10.86 -2.99 -21.71
C LEU A 286 10.73 -2.35 -23.10
N GLN A 287 11.84 -2.17 -23.81
CA GLN A 287 11.84 -1.64 -25.17
C GLN A 287 11.11 -2.55 -26.16
N GLN A 288 11.22 -3.85 -25.99
CA GLN A 288 10.54 -4.82 -26.85
C GLN A 288 9.04 -4.92 -26.56
N LYS A 289 8.66 -4.82 -25.29
CA LYS A 289 7.29 -5.11 -24.83
C LYS A 289 6.37 -3.89 -24.79
N LEU A 290 6.93 -2.69 -24.58
CA LEU A 290 6.15 -1.49 -24.31
C LEU A 290 6.17 -0.52 -25.49
N PRO A 291 5.07 0.22 -25.73
CA PRO A 291 5.03 1.31 -26.69
C PRO A 291 5.77 2.55 -26.15
N MET A 292 7.10 2.47 -26.10
CA MET A 292 7.96 3.46 -25.44
C MET A 292 7.83 4.85 -26.05
N ALA A 293 7.69 5.86 -25.20
CA ALA A 293 7.62 7.26 -25.58
C ALA A 293 8.13 8.17 -24.45
N ALA A 294 8.66 9.35 -24.83
CA ALA A 294 8.98 10.38 -23.87
C ALA A 294 7.69 10.96 -23.26
N ILE A 295 7.44 10.65 -22.00
CA ILE A 295 6.26 11.09 -21.24
C ILE A 295 6.74 11.88 -20.02
N ALA A 296 6.22 13.11 -19.86
CA ALA A 296 6.46 13.90 -18.65
C ALA A 296 5.74 13.24 -17.45
N LYS A 297 6.43 13.18 -16.32
CA LYS A 297 5.84 12.67 -15.08
C LYS A 297 4.84 13.68 -14.52
N GLU A 298 3.57 13.31 -14.45
CA GLU A 298 2.55 14.09 -13.77
C GLU A 298 2.80 14.13 -12.27
N LYS A 299 2.58 15.30 -11.67
CA LYS A 299 2.78 15.57 -10.26
C LYS A 299 1.55 16.19 -9.65
N SER A 300 1.20 15.73 -8.46
CA SER A 300 0.18 16.39 -7.66
C SER A 300 0.76 17.60 -6.94
N SER A 301 0.07 18.71 -7.01
CA SER A 301 0.36 19.89 -6.20
C SER A 301 -0.35 19.81 -4.84
N VAL A 302 0.18 20.52 -3.88
CA VAL A 302 -0.45 20.73 -2.56
C VAL A 302 -0.82 22.21 -2.46
N ALA A 303 -2.08 22.48 -2.16
CA ALA A 303 -2.55 23.86 -1.99
C ALA A 303 -1.88 24.51 -0.78
N ASP A 304 -1.50 25.77 -0.92
CA ASP A 304 -1.00 26.57 0.20
C ASP A 304 -2.15 27.03 1.11
N ILE A 305 -1.98 26.84 2.40
CA ILE A 305 -2.92 27.33 3.41
C ILE A 305 -2.49 28.76 3.79
N THR A 306 -3.17 29.75 3.23
CA THR A 306 -2.88 31.18 3.46
C THR A 306 -3.73 31.80 4.56
N GLU A 307 -4.79 31.13 4.99
CA GLU A 307 -5.73 31.57 6.02
C GLU A 307 -6.29 30.38 6.81
N LYS A 308 -6.95 30.63 7.94
CA LYS A 308 -7.60 29.56 8.70
C LYS A 308 -8.76 28.97 7.86
N LEU A 309 -8.65 27.71 7.52
CA LEU A 309 -9.71 26.92 6.89
C LEU A 309 -10.42 26.08 7.94
N LEU A 310 -11.74 26.06 7.88
CA LEU A 310 -12.58 25.20 8.71
C LEU A 310 -13.47 24.35 7.81
N LEU A 311 -13.35 23.05 7.93
CA LEU A 311 -14.20 22.09 7.23
C LEU A 311 -14.98 21.27 8.26
N ASN A 312 -16.31 21.39 8.23
CA ASN A 312 -17.20 20.55 9.02
C ASN A 312 -17.63 19.35 8.18
N LEU A 313 -17.43 18.15 8.72
CA LEU A 313 -17.88 16.90 8.12
C LEU A 313 -19.11 16.41 8.87
N ASP A 314 -20.17 16.10 8.15
CA ASP A 314 -21.32 15.36 8.67
C ASP A 314 -20.97 13.86 8.60
N VAL A 315 -20.89 13.21 9.76
CA VAL A 315 -20.46 11.81 9.85
C VAL A 315 -21.52 10.98 10.58
N ASP A 316 -21.89 9.85 10.01
CA ASP A 316 -22.82 8.88 10.61
C ASP A 316 -22.08 8.02 11.67
N HIS A 317 -21.74 8.67 12.81
CA HIS A 317 -21.03 8.02 13.91
C HIS A 317 -21.31 8.74 15.23
N ASN A 318 -21.33 7.97 16.33
CA ASN A 318 -21.59 8.54 17.67
C ASN A 318 -20.41 9.36 18.22
N ASP A 319 -19.18 9.07 17.78
CA ASP A 319 -18.00 9.82 18.21
C ASP A 319 -17.82 11.07 17.36
N ALA A 320 -17.27 12.11 17.96
CA ALA A 320 -16.74 13.26 17.25
C ALA A 320 -15.22 13.12 17.03
N ALA A 321 -14.70 13.74 15.99
CA ALA A 321 -13.25 13.83 15.77
C ALA A 321 -12.86 15.25 15.36
N LEU A 322 -11.66 15.64 15.78
CA LEU A 322 -10.97 16.85 15.32
C LEU A 322 -9.65 16.46 14.66
N LEU A 323 -9.40 17.04 13.50
CA LEU A 323 -8.09 17.08 12.87
C LEU A 323 -7.68 18.53 12.69
N LEU A 324 -6.57 18.94 13.29
CA LEU A 324 -5.94 20.23 13.08
C LEU A 324 -4.61 20.01 12.35
N TYR A 325 -4.41 20.70 11.25
CA TYR A 325 -3.19 20.61 10.45
C TYR A 325 -2.56 21.99 10.28
N VAL A 326 -1.29 22.09 10.64
CA VAL A 326 -0.48 23.30 10.48
C VAL A 326 0.55 23.03 9.42
N GLN A 327 0.36 23.62 8.24
CA GLN A 327 1.23 23.42 7.08
C GLN A 327 2.55 24.18 7.25
N ASP A 328 3.64 23.59 6.79
CA ASP A 328 4.94 24.27 6.70
C ASP A 328 4.89 25.40 5.67
N PRO A 329 5.67 26.46 5.85
CA PRO A 329 5.70 27.60 4.93
C PRO A 329 6.21 27.25 3.53
N ASP A 330 7.05 26.21 3.44
CA ASP A 330 7.64 25.74 2.18
C ASP A 330 7.91 24.21 2.25
N ASP A 331 8.40 23.63 1.17
CA ASP A 331 8.74 22.21 1.05
C ASP A 331 10.24 21.90 1.26
N SER A 332 10.99 22.85 1.83
CA SER A 332 12.42 22.70 2.10
C SER A 332 12.70 21.63 3.15
N PHE A 333 13.90 21.05 3.09
CA PHE A 333 14.39 20.14 4.13
C PHE A 333 14.47 20.82 5.51
N ALA A 334 14.76 22.15 5.56
CA ALA A 334 14.80 22.91 6.78
C ALA A 334 13.42 23.00 7.45
N SER A 335 12.37 23.31 6.72
CA SER A 335 10.98 23.30 7.19
C SER A 335 10.57 21.91 7.66
N ARG A 336 10.85 20.87 6.87
CA ARG A 336 10.60 19.48 7.24
C ARG A 336 11.31 19.05 8.53
N ALA A 337 12.58 19.44 8.70
CA ALA A 337 13.35 19.13 9.92
C ALA A 337 12.75 19.80 11.15
N LYS A 338 12.34 21.08 11.03
CA LYS A 338 11.66 21.82 12.11
C LYS A 338 10.35 21.15 12.51
N SER A 339 9.49 20.82 11.54
CA SER A 339 8.24 20.11 11.79
C SER A 339 8.44 18.71 12.32
N GLY A 340 9.49 18.01 11.88
CA GLY A 340 9.87 16.70 12.41
C GLY A 340 10.23 16.76 13.89
N LEU A 341 11.04 17.76 14.28
CA LEU A 341 11.43 17.97 15.67
C LEU A 341 10.25 18.44 16.52
N ALA A 342 9.46 19.41 16.04
CA ALA A 342 8.26 19.87 16.74
C ALA A 342 7.27 18.73 16.96
N GLY A 343 7.00 17.94 15.92
CA GLY A 343 6.11 16.78 16.02
C GLY A 343 6.60 15.71 17.00
N GLN A 344 7.92 15.49 17.09
CA GLN A 344 8.49 14.57 18.08
C GLN A 344 8.30 15.08 19.52
N ILE A 345 8.57 16.34 19.76
CA ILE A 345 8.42 16.97 21.07
C ILE A 345 6.95 16.97 21.52
N LEU A 346 6.04 17.33 20.61
CA LEU A 346 4.60 17.48 20.89
C LEU A 346 3.87 16.15 21.10
N ARG A 347 4.33 15.08 20.46
CA ARG A 347 3.60 13.80 20.42
C ARG A 347 3.22 13.26 21.78
N SER A 348 4.21 13.09 22.65
CA SER A 348 4.01 12.48 23.97
C SER A 348 3.17 13.38 24.89
N ALA A 349 3.43 14.68 24.84
CA ALA A 349 2.72 15.66 25.67
C ALA A 349 1.24 15.78 25.26
N TYR A 350 0.95 15.85 23.96
CA TYR A 350 -0.42 15.88 23.43
C TYR A 350 -1.20 14.62 23.80
N PHE A 351 -0.56 13.46 23.62
CA PHE A 351 -1.14 12.17 23.99
C PHE A 351 -1.44 12.11 25.50
N SER A 352 -0.49 12.47 26.36
CA SER A 352 -0.69 12.45 27.81
C SER A 352 -1.81 13.39 28.23
N SER A 353 -1.78 14.64 27.75
CA SER A 353 -2.79 15.64 28.10
C SER A 353 -4.21 15.23 27.69
N LEU A 354 -4.45 14.86 26.43
CA LEU A 354 -5.81 14.61 25.94
C LEU A 354 -6.30 13.20 26.24
N ARG A 355 -5.41 12.19 26.19
CA ARG A 355 -5.82 10.81 26.44
C ARG A 355 -5.75 10.41 27.89
N THR A 356 -4.65 10.74 28.60
CA THR A 356 -4.41 10.25 29.97
C THR A 356 -5.09 11.16 30.99
N ASP A 357 -4.82 12.45 30.93
CA ASP A 357 -5.31 13.40 31.94
C ASP A 357 -6.77 13.76 31.73
N GLN A 358 -7.15 14.15 30.50
CA GLN A 358 -8.52 14.52 30.15
C GLN A 358 -9.40 13.33 29.73
N GLN A 359 -8.80 12.18 29.41
CA GLN A 359 -9.51 10.95 29.01
C GLN A 359 -10.51 11.18 27.89
N LEU A 360 -10.18 12.01 26.89
CA LEU A 360 -11.09 12.34 25.81
C LEU A 360 -11.40 11.18 24.87
N GLY A 361 -10.42 10.29 24.60
CA GLY A 361 -10.64 9.13 23.73
C GLY A 361 -9.42 8.27 23.49
N TYR A 362 -9.61 7.21 22.69
CA TYR A 362 -8.52 6.27 22.36
C TYR A 362 -7.64 6.73 21.20
N VAL A 363 -8.20 7.51 20.27
CA VAL A 363 -7.46 8.04 19.13
C VAL A 363 -6.99 9.44 19.48
N VAL A 364 -5.74 9.56 19.92
CA VAL A 364 -5.07 10.82 20.17
C VAL A 364 -3.67 10.71 19.58
N ASN A 365 -3.33 11.59 18.66
CA ASN A 365 -2.03 11.59 17.99
C ASN A 365 -1.61 13.01 17.62
N ALA A 366 -0.32 13.30 17.72
CA ALA A 366 0.29 14.50 17.15
C ALA A 366 1.61 14.12 16.46
N GLY A 367 1.99 14.85 15.42
CA GLY A 367 3.25 14.62 14.75
C GLY A 367 3.31 15.17 13.33
N ILE A 368 4.46 14.96 12.70
CA ILE A 368 4.64 15.38 11.31
C ILE A 368 3.69 14.61 10.39
N ARG A 369 3.04 15.33 9.50
CA ARG A 369 2.27 14.80 8.36
C ARG A 369 2.79 15.42 7.08
N ARG A 370 3.14 14.56 6.13
CA ARG A 370 3.57 14.98 4.81
C ARG A 370 2.46 14.72 3.79
N LEU A 371 2.17 15.74 2.99
CA LEU A 371 1.29 15.68 1.83
C LEU A 371 2.18 15.91 0.61
N ASN A 372 2.46 14.88 -0.17
CA ASN A 372 3.47 14.91 -1.25
C ASN A 372 4.81 15.50 -0.75
N THR A 373 5.22 16.66 -1.27
CA THR A 373 6.45 17.35 -0.85
C THR A 373 6.27 18.28 0.34
N ARG A 374 5.04 18.76 0.60
CA ARG A 374 4.74 19.71 1.67
C ARG A 374 4.51 18.99 3.01
N SER A 375 5.25 19.37 4.03
CA SER A 375 5.09 18.85 5.39
C SER A 375 4.24 19.79 6.25
N GLY A 376 3.92 19.35 7.45
CA GLY A 376 3.25 20.12 8.48
C GLY A 376 3.06 19.26 9.73
N ASN A 377 2.54 19.85 10.79
CA ASN A 377 2.18 19.14 12.01
C ASN A 377 0.67 18.90 12.07
N LEU A 378 0.31 17.67 12.39
CA LEU A 378 -1.06 17.21 12.53
C LEU A 378 -1.34 16.90 13.99
N PHE A 379 -2.52 17.34 14.46
CA PHE A 379 -3.10 16.98 15.75
C PHE A 379 -4.44 16.30 15.48
N LEU A 380 -4.64 15.13 16.05
CA LEU A 380 -5.81 14.30 15.80
C LEU A 380 -6.36 13.77 17.12
N VAL A 381 -7.65 13.92 17.32
CA VAL A 381 -8.37 13.34 18.46
C VAL A 381 -9.75 12.89 18.06
N GLN A 382 -10.16 11.68 18.51
CA GLN A 382 -11.54 11.19 18.39
C GLN A 382 -12.06 10.85 19.78
N SER A 383 -13.29 11.25 20.08
CA SER A 383 -13.90 11.12 21.39
C SER A 383 -15.34 10.60 21.32
N PRO A 384 -15.70 9.63 22.17
CA PRO A 384 -17.08 9.19 22.33
C PRO A 384 -17.89 10.08 23.31
N LYS A 385 -17.23 11.07 23.98
CA LYS A 385 -17.84 11.85 25.06
C LYS A 385 -17.76 13.37 24.88
N ALA A 386 -16.88 13.86 24.02
CA ALA A 386 -16.69 15.29 23.77
C ALA A 386 -17.04 15.61 22.31
N GLY A 387 -17.76 16.72 22.10
CA GLY A 387 -18.09 17.21 20.76
C GLY A 387 -16.91 17.87 20.05
N ALA A 388 -17.04 18.15 18.74
CA ALA A 388 -15.98 18.71 17.93
C ALA A 388 -15.47 20.08 18.48
N ALA A 389 -16.36 20.93 18.97
CA ALA A 389 -15.99 22.22 19.57
C ALA A 389 -15.16 22.06 20.85
N ASP A 390 -15.51 21.10 21.71
CA ASP A 390 -14.75 20.82 22.94
C ASP A 390 -13.38 20.25 22.60
N LEU A 391 -13.29 19.41 21.57
CA LEU A 391 -12.01 18.87 21.08
C LEU A 391 -11.11 19.96 20.48
N GLU A 392 -11.70 20.92 19.75
CA GLU A 392 -10.97 22.10 19.25
C GLU A 392 -10.44 22.93 20.42
N LEU A 393 -11.29 23.25 21.39
CA LEU A 393 -10.90 24.00 22.57
C LEU A 393 -9.79 23.29 23.36
N ALA A 394 -9.90 21.99 23.60
CA ALA A 394 -8.89 21.21 24.31
C ALA A 394 -7.56 21.19 23.55
N THR A 395 -7.58 21.02 22.24
CA THR A 395 -6.38 21.01 21.39
C THR A 395 -5.70 22.40 21.37
N LEU A 396 -6.47 23.47 21.16
CA LEU A 396 -5.94 24.84 21.15
C LEU A 396 -5.40 25.25 22.52
N THR A 397 -6.10 24.90 23.61
CA THR A 397 -5.64 25.13 24.99
C THR A 397 -4.33 24.40 25.27
N PHE A 398 -4.23 23.13 24.84
CA PHE A 398 -2.98 22.39 24.92
C PHE A 398 -1.86 23.11 24.17
N MET A 399 -2.10 23.51 22.93
CA MET A 399 -1.08 24.18 22.12
C MET A 399 -0.60 25.48 22.76
N GLN A 400 -1.51 26.30 23.26
CA GLN A 400 -1.15 27.57 23.92
C GLN A 400 -0.31 27.32 25.18
N ASN A 401 -0.78 26.46 26.08
CA ASN A 401 -0.07 26.13 27.33
C ASN A 401 1.31 25.50 27.05
N TYR A 402 1.38 24.68 26.00
CA TYR A 402 2.61 23.98 25.65
C TYR A 402 3.64 24.93 25.03
N VAL A 403 3.24 25.84 24.14
CA VAL A 403 4.12 26.88 23.59
C VAL A 403 4.64 27.77 24.69
N ASP A 404 3.80 28.18 25.64
CA ASP A 404 4.23 28.97 26.81
C ASP A 404 5.26 28.22 27.67
N SER A 405 5.14 26.89 27.76
CA SER A 405 6.10 26.04 28.47
C SER A 405 7.48 25.90 27.78
N TRP A 406 7.54 26.11 26.46
CA TRP A 406 8.81 26.01 25.71
C TRP A 406 9.83 27.07 26.11
N GLN A 407 9.38 28.20 26.65
CA GLN A 407 10.28 29.20 27.21
C GLN A 407 11.11 28.65 28.42
N ASN A 408 10.62 27.54 29.01
CA ASN A 408 11.28 26.89 30.15
C ASN A 408 12.00 25.59 29.70
N LEU A 409 12.00 25.23 28.41
CA LEU A 409 12.73 24.07 27.89
C LEU A 409 14.25 24.35 28.00
N SER A 410 14.95 23.51 28.74
CA SER A 410 16.41 23.66 28.88
C SER A 410 17.11 23.27 27.57
N ASP A 411 18.30 23.87 27.36
CA ASP A 411 19.18 23.52 26.24
C ASP A 411 19.51 22.00 26.21
N ALA A 412 19.64 21.38 27.37
CA ALA A 412 19.92 19.96 27.51
C ALA A 412 18.74 19.09 27.02
N GLU A 413 17.51 19.44 27.42
CA GLU A 413 16.31 18.74 26.95
C GLU A 413 16.10 18.91 25.43
N PHE A 414 16.29 20.12 24.91
CA PHE A 414 16.23 20.39 23.48
C PHE A 414 17.28 19.57 22.71
N ALA A 415 18.53 19.54 23.19
CA ALA A 415 19.61 18.76 22.61
C ALA A 415 19.30 17.26 22.62
N GLN A 416 18.66 16.74 23.68
CA GLN A 416 18.21 15.36 23.77
C GLN A 416 17.17 15.03 22.72
N GLN A 417 16.14 15.87 22.53
CA GLN A 417 15.12 15.69 21.50
C GLN A 417 15.73 15.70 20.10
N LYS A 418 16.62 16.65 19.83
CA LYS A 418 17.35 16.76 18.57
C LYS A 418 18.18 15.50 18.29
N SER A 419 18.96 15.03 19.29
CA SER A 419 19.76 13.81 19.17
C SER A 419 18.89 12.58 18.92
N GLY A 420 17.75 12.45 19.62
CA GLY A 420 16.80 11.37 19.41
C GLY A 420 16.21 11.35 17.98
N LEU A 421 15.89 12.52 17.43
CA LEU A 421 15.44 12.63 16.04
C LEU A 421 16.53 12.24 15.06
N ILE A 422 17.74 12.75 15.23
CA ILE A 422 18.90 12.42 14.38
C ILE A 422 19.14 10.91 14.40
N SER A 423 19.24 10.29 15.60
CA SER A 423 19.46 8.85 15.73
C SER A 423 18.40 8.02 14.97
N ARG A 424 17.14 8.45 15.01
CA ARG A 424 16.07 7.78 14.28
C ARG A 424 16.16 7.96 12.75
N LEU A 425 16.57 9.17 12.29
CA LEU A 425 16.71 9.47 10.87
C LEU A 425 17.95 8.82 10.25
N THR A 426 18.99 8.59 11.05
CA THR A 426 20.24 7.96 10.63
C THR A 426 20.32 6.47 10.99
N GLU A 427 19.20 5.88 11.47
CA GLU A 427 19.14 4.44 11.72
C GLU A 427 19.34 3.69 10.42
N SER A 428 20.29 2.77 10.40
CA SER A 428 20.55 1.94 9.23
C SER A 428 19.35 1.07 8.85
N ASP A 429 19.17 0.88 7.55
CA ASP A 429 18.11 0.03 7.04
C ASP A 429 18.32 -1.42 7.51
N LYS A 430 17.26 -2.03 8.05
CA LYS A 430 17.31 -3.38 8.67
C LYS A 430 17.17 -4.52 7.66
N ASN A 431 16.70 -4.23 6.47
CA ASN A 431 16.49 -5.21 5.42
C ASN A 431 16.42 -4.54 4.04
N LEU A 432 16.57 -5.35 3.01
CA LEU A 432 16.51 -4.95 1.61
C LEU A 432 15.25 -4.13 1.27
N GLY A 433 14.09 -4.52 1.80
CA GLY A 433 12.82 -3.84 1.50
C GLY A 433 12.77 -2.40 2.01
N GLN A 434 13.29 -2.12 3.22
CA GLN A 434 13.35 -0.75 3.76
C GLN A 434 14.22 0.15 2.89
N ARG A 435 15.41 -0.31 2.49
CA ARG A 435 16.31 0.45 1.62
C ARG A 435 15.69 0.68 0.23
N SER A 436 15.11 -0.35 -0.38
CA SER A 436 14.40 -0.21 -1.65
C SER A 436 13.27 0.81 -1.58
N GLN A 437 12.50 0.81 -0.49
CA GLN A 437 11.41 1.77 -0.29
C GLN A 437 11.92 3.20 -0.15
N LYS A 438 13.05 3.41 0.54
CA LYS A 438 13.72 4.71 0.64
C LYS A 438 14.13 5.22 -0.75
N TYR A 439 14.79 4.38 -1.53
CA TYR A 439 15.17 4.73 -2.91
C TYR A 439 13.97 5.08 -3.78
N TRP A 440 12.94 4.25 -3.73
CA TRP A 440 11.71 4.47 -4.49
C TRP A 440 10.99 5.78 -4.12
N GLN A 441 10.91 6.08 -2.83
CA GLN A 441 10.32 7.34 -2.36
C GLN A 441 11.13 8.56 -2.84
N ASN A 442 12.46 8.51 -2.71
CA ASN A 442 13.32 9.61 -3.13
C ASN A 442 13.25 9.86 -4.64
N LEU A 443 13.16 8.80 -5.46
CA LEU A 443 12.93 8.93 -6.90
C LEU A 443 11.54 9.48 -7.23
N ASN A 444 10.51 9.05 -6.51
CA ASN A 444 9.17 9.59 -6.71
C ASN A 444 9.06 11.07 -6.32
N ASP A 445 9.78 11.48 -5.30
CA ASP A 445 9.86 12.88 -4.86
C ASP A 445 10.82 13.71 -5.70
N GLU A 446 11.59 13.08 -6.59
CA GLU A 446 12.63 13.69 -7.43
C GLU A 446 13.68 14.49 -6.62
N ASN A 447 13.93 14.06 -5.39
CA ASN A 447 14.94 14.70 -4.55
C ASN A 447 16.34 14.11 -4.73
N TYR A 448 16.45 12.91 -5.31
CA TYR A 448 17.68 12.17 -5.64
C TYR A 448 18.71 12.10 -4.50
N ASN A 449 18.26 12.26 -3.25
CA ASN A 449 19.09 12.10 -2.07
C ASN A 449 18.89 10.69 -1.51
N PHE A 450 19.88 9.85 -1.67
CA PHE A 450 19.84 8.44 -1.31
C PHE A 450 20.60 8.10 -0.03
N ASP A 451 21.29 9.09 0.55
CA ASP A 451 22.07 8.96 1.81
C ASP A 451 21.17 8.90 3.05
#